data_7b7273438e3512ede4159ba04e01590b
#
_entry.id   7b7273438e3512ede4159ba04e01590b
#
_cell.length_a   1.000
_cell.length_b   1.000
_cell.length_c   1.000
_cell.angle_alpha   90.00
_cell.angle_beta   90.00
_cell.angle_gamma   90.00
#
_symmetry.space_group_name_H-M   'P 1'
#
loop_
_entity.id
_entity.type
_entity.pdbx_description
1 polymer ?
#
loop_
_entity_poly.entity_id
_entity_poly.type
_entity_poly.pdbx_seq_one_letter_code
_entity_poly.pdbx_strand_id
1 'polypeptide(L)'
;MSIQVYQVRGDIIELIFNPKEVDLHVGENLLIKEIRPTPRRGDGEEQRGNTSGRGLIAQIIEFRTASYPSFIREQLLLALGDHSDPADRLFRYLADFPLADMDREMRNLNIAVAKIRKVAEPSGEGHLWDRWDGWIPTREVEITRVGHQELLANCVNDLGNRLHIGQTLDGGPFSIEGQALEKVNVITGVKGSGKSYLAKVLLLELIKQGAPCIVFDLNKEYIHLPPHEVGPDGRVKRGVIVLRAGEGGNLKMGVEEFGLEPLLTMLTKFGLPEVSALYFENRVFKLLEEAKQLRQNGRKVFIGLDHLIQMAEAGEFAENEVINNAIRSRLLAVKNTGVFASSPLEAVSIPKQYRKIRDGGALVIDISGLGNLARFGFVQSIVELIKGICEEEIAAGTGKFPFVFFEEAHLYVSRNTIGYIVTRSRHLGITSFFITNMISGLDEAVLRQMDNLFIMHLPYDDDVKHLGKSALIDQETLASFVKRLRNYHALVIGNVTRQYPIIIRVKELKGINTAGETKFFFQARLPQDQGRSEERPLPLEVG
;
A
#
# COMPACT_ATOMS: atom_id res chain seq x y z
N MET A 1 2.23 37.18 15.86
CA MET A 1 1.49 37.39 14.58
C MET A 1 0.77 36.08 14.25
N SER A 2 -0.53 36.08 14.18
CA SER A 2 -1.30 34.89 13.77
C SER A 2 -0.99 34.55 12.30
N ILE A 3 -1.22 33.32 11.89
CA ILE A 3 -1.10 32.90 10.47
C ILE A 3 -2.03 33.77 9.62
N GLN A 4 -1.56 34.26 8.50
CA GLN A 4 -2.32 35.11 7.57
C GLN A 4 -2.25 34.58 6.13
N VAL A 5 -3.32 34.78 5.37
CA VAL A 5 -3.33 34.46 3.94
C VAL A 5 -2.52 35.51 3.19
N TYR A 6 -1.46 35.06 2.52
CA TYR A 6 -0.62 35.91 1.68
C TYR A 6 -1.18 36.02 0.27
N GLN A 7 -1.40 34.89 -0.40
CA GLN A 7 -2.02 34.82 -1.73
C GLN A 7 -2.66 33.47 -2.01
N VAL A 8 -3.56 33.46 -3.00
CA VAL A 8 -4.17 32.24 -3.52
C VAL A 8 -3.95 32.17 -5.03
N ARG A 9 -3.48 31.03 -5.52
CA ARG A 9 -3.26 30.76 -6.96
C ARG A 9 -3.78 29.35 -7.29
N GLY A 10 -4.91 29.28 -7.99
CA GLY A 10 -5.57 28.00 -8.26
C GLY A 10 -5.94 27.30 -6.97
N ASP A 11 -5.47 26.07 -6.78
CA ASP A 11 -5.67 25.27 -5.58
C ASP A 11 -4.54 25.40 -4.52
N ILE A 12 -3.62 26.37 -4.73
CA ILE A 12 -2.54 26.67 -3.78
C ILE A 12 -2.88 27.95 -3.01
N ILE A 13 -2.75 27.88 -1.69
CA ILE A 13 -2.82 29.00 -0.77
C ILE A 13 -1.48 29.16 -0.06
N GLU A 14 -0.94 30.36 -0.10
CA GLU A 14 0.29 30.71 0.60
C GLU A 14 -0.07 31.46 1.89
N LEU A 15 0.50 31.00 2.99
CA LEU A 15 0.24 31.51 4.33
C LEU A 15 1.54 32.06 4.92
N ILE A 16 1.48 33.27 5.43
CA ILE A 16 2.61 33.89 6.13
C ILE A 16 2.49 33.61 7.62
N PHE A 17 3.60 33.23 8.25
CA PHE A 17 3.64 32.94 9.68
C PHE A 17 5.02 33.18 10.28
N ASN A 18 5.07 33.42 11.58
CA ASN A 18 6.30 33.48 12.34
C ASN A 18 6.58 32.13 13.01
N PRO A 19 7.64 31.37 12.64
CA PRO A 19 7.93 30.06 13.22
C PRO A 19 8.33 30.10 14.72
N LYS A 20 8.59 31.29 15.29
CA LYS A 20 8.78 31.44 16.74
C LYS A 20 7.47 31.45 17.52
N GLU A 21 6.36 31.77 16.87
CA GLU A 21 5.04 31.86 17.48
C GLU A 21 4.18 30.64 17.14
N VAL A 22 4.32 30.12 15.93
CA VAL A 22 3.52 29.00 15.42
C VAL A 22 4.43 27.97 14.79
N ASP A 23 4.46 26.76 15.34
CA ASP A 23 5.19 25.64 14.78
C ASP A 23 4.28 24.85 13.81
N LEU A 24 4.57 24.95 12.51
CA LEU A 24 3.83 24.28 11.44
C LEU A 24 4.67 23.20 10.80
N HIS A 25 4.03 22.10 10.37
CA HIS A 25 4.69 20.95 9.77
C HIS A 25 4.11 20.60 8.38
N VAL A 26 4.93 20.08 7.50
CA VAL A 26 4.48 19.52 6.21
C VAL A 26 3.53 18.36 6.47
N GLY A 27 2.38 18.34 5.78
CA GLY A 27 1.30 17.36 5.99
C GLY A 27 0.24 17.80 7.00
N GLU A 28 0.45 18.89 7.74
CA GLU A 28 -0.56 19.46 8.64
C GLU A 28 -1.77 19.99 7.88
N ASN A 29 -2.93 19.91 8.51
CA ASN A 29 -4.20 20.34 7.94
C ASN A 29 -4.70 21.59 8.68
N LEU A 30 -5.06 22.59 7.92
CA LEU A 30 -5.54 23.88 8.41
C LEU A 30 -6.98 24.10 7.94
N LEU A 31 -7.81 24.59 8.85
CA LEU A 31 -9.14 25.09 8.56
C LEU A 31 -9.08 26.61 8.50
N ILE A 32 -9.43 27.15 7.34
CA ILE A 32 -9.42 28.58 7.05
C ILE A 32 -10.86 29.04 6.92
N LYS A 33 -11.39 29.70 7.94
CA LYS A 33 -12.77 30.19 8.02
C LYS A 33 -12.86 31.69 7.70
N GLU A 34 -13.87 32.07 6.95
CA GLU A 34 -14.19 33.47 6.74
C GLU A 34 -14.84 34.07 7.99
N ILE A 35 -14.34 35.22 8.44
CA ILE A 35 -14.93 35.99 9.53
C ILE A 35 -16.02 36.86 8.91
N ARG A 36 -17.29 36.51 9.14
CA ARG A 36 -18.40 37.37 8.71
C ARG A 36 -18.64 38.46 9.76
N PRO A 37 -18.59 39.75 9.38
CA PRO A 37 -18.96 40.81 10.31
C PRO A 37 -20.42 40.61 10.72
N THR A 38 -20.67 40.58 12.01
CA THR A 38 -22.04 40.58 12.57
C THR A 38 -22.73 41.87 12.14
N PRO A 39 -23.94 41.84 11.55
CA PRO A 39 -24.67 43.08 11.26
C PRO A 39 -24.85 43.87 12.58
N ARG A 40 -24.37 45.11 12.59
CA ARG A 40 -24.51 46.02 13.75
C ARG A 40 -26.00 46.19 14.06
N ARG A 41 -26.52 45.47 15.06
CA ARG A 41 -27.70 45.90 15.80
C ARG A 41 -27.23 46.95 16.80
N GLY A 42 -27.82 48.13 16.71
CA GLY A 42 -27.52 49.22 17.67
C GLY A 42 -27.67 48.73 19.10
N ASP A 43 -26.72 49.24 19.91
CA ASP A 43 -26.57 49.11 21.35
C ASP A 43 -25.57 48.07 21.87
N GLY A 44 -24.35 48.53 22.03
CA GLY A 44 -23.57 48.47 23.25
C GLY A 44 -22.91 47.19 23.71
N GLU A 45 -22.92 46.05 23.01
CA GLU A 45 -22.08 44.89 23.34
C GLU A 45 -21.34 44.34 22.12
N GLU A 46 -20.00 44.39 22.16
CA GLU A 46 -19.12 43.69 21.22
C GLU A 46 -19.26 42.17 21.45
N GLN A 47 -20.26 41.56 20.82
CA GLN A 47 -20.27 40.09 20.68
C GLN A 47 -19.25 39.71 19.57
N ARG A 48 -18.26 38.90 19.94
CA ARG A 48 -17.33 38.24 19.03
C ARG A 48 -18.11 37.63 17.86
N GLY A 49 -17.77 38.01 16.63
CA GLY A 49 -18.46 37.59 15.39
C GLY A 49 -18.69 36.08 15.39
N ASN A 50 -19.88 35.69 15.01
CA ASN A 50 -20.29 34.30 14.92
C ASN A 50 -19.55 33.63 13.75
N THR A 51 -18.59 32.75 14.04
CA THR A 51 -17.70 32.06 13.09
C THR A 51 -18.38 30.89 12.35
N SER A 52 -19.71 30.86 12.26
CA SER A 52 -20.47 29.80 11.58
C SER A 52 -20.48 29.94 10.04
N GLY A 53 -19.35 30.20 9.44
CA GLY A 53 -19.19 30.36 7.99
C GLY A 53 -18.53 29.14 7.32
N ARG A 54 -18.71 29.08 6.00
CA ARG A 54 -17.98 28.19 5.10
C ARG A 54 -16.48 28.37 5.27
N GLY A 55 -15.69 27.28 5.24
CA GLY A 55 -14.24 27.31 5.37
C GLY A 55 -13.55 26.50 4.28
N LEU A 56 -12.23 26.64 4.20
CA LEU A 56 -11.37 25.79 3.37
C LEU A 56 -10.55 24.85 4.26
N ILE A 57 -10.39 23.63 3.79
CA ILE A 57 -9.40 22.69 4.34
C ILE A 57 -8.18 22.73 3.43
N ALA A 58 -7.09 23.23 3.96
CA ALA A 58 -5.81 23.34 3.27
C ALA A 58 -4.76 22.47 3.96
N GLN A 59 -3.94 21.76 3.19
CA GLN A 59 -2.88 20.89 3.69
C GLN A 59 -1.52 21.46 3.32
N ILE A 60 -0.64 21.65 4.29
CA ILE A 60 0.71 22.20 4.08
C ILE A 60 1.55 21.20 3.28
N ILE A 61 2.08 21.64 2.16
CA ILE A 61 2.92 20.81 1.27
C ILE A 61 4.39 21.25 1.29
N GLU A 62 4.68 22.54 1.53
CA GLU A 62 6.03 23.07 1.46
C GLU A 62 6.20 24.29 2.36
N PHE A 63 7.45 24.58 2.74
CA PHE A 63 7.82 25.88 3.35
C PHE A 63 8.82 26.61 2.47
N ARG A 64 8.65 27.93 2.38
CA ARG A 64 9.58 28.84 1.71
C ARG A 64 9.92 29.99 2.64
N THR A 65 11.13 30.52 2.51
CA THR A 65 11.48 31.76 3.17
C THR A 65 10.81 32.93 2.44
N ALA A 66 10.25 33.86 3.18
CA ALA A 66 9.69 35.07 2.59
C ALA A 66 10.82 35.88 1.93
N SER A 67 10.59 36.30 0.66
CA SER A 67 11.55 37.17 -0.05
C SER A 67 11.38 38.59 0.46
N TYR A 68 12.36 39.05 1.20
CA TYR A 68 12.34 40.33 1.92
C TYR A 68 11.96 41.60 1.08
N PRO A 69 12.49 41.82 -0.11
CA PRO A 69 12.18 43.06 -0.89
C PRO A 69 10.73 43.09 -1.41
N SER A 70 10.16 41.96 -1.82
CA SER A 70 8.81 41.92 -2.37
C SER A 70 7.75 42.06 -1.27
N PHE A 71 7.99 41.51 -0.09
CA PHE A 71 7.08 41.59 1.04
C PHE A 71 6.94 43.04 1.57
N ILE A 72 8.04 43.78 1.75
CA ILE A 72 7.99 45.20 2.14
C ILE A 72 7.21 46.01 1.14
N ARG A 73 7.47 45.80 -0.14
CA ARG A 73 6.77 46.54 -1.23
C ARG A 73 5.26 46.28 -1.20
N GLU A 74 4.84 45.02 -0.99
CA GLU A 74 3.43 44.68 -0.95
C GLU A 74 2.72 45.16 0.33
N GLN A 75 3.38 45.11 1.49
CA GLN A 75 2.87 45.67 2.73
C GLN A 75 2.73 47.18 2.65
N LEU A 76 3.69 47.88 2.04
CA LEU A 76 3.60 49.30 1.76
C LEU A 76 2.45 49.66 0.81
N LEU A 77 2.24 48.86 -0.25
CA LEU A 77 1.11 49.05 -1.17
C LEU A 77 -0.25 48.77 -0.48
N LEU A 78 -0.32 47.82 0.44
CA LEU A 78 -1.54 47.55 1.23
C LEU A 78 -1.82 48.64 2.28
N ALA A 79 -0.78 49.22 2.89
CA ALA A 79 -0.91 50.30 3.86
C ALA A 79 -1.27 51.66 3.20
N LEU A 80 -0.92 51.83 1.93
CA LEU A 80 -1.11 53.09 1.19
C LEU A 80 -2.55 53.30 0.71
N GLY A 81 -3.48 52.29 0.79
CA GLY A 81 -4.91 52.43 0.45
C GLY A 81 -5.35 53.63 -0.40
N ASP A 82 -6.42 53.55 -1.09
CA ASP A 82 -6.79 54.20 -2.37
C ASP A 82 -7.03 55.71 -2.42
N HIS A 83 -6.78 56.56 -1.38
CA HIS A 83 -7.30 57.93 -1.40
C HIS A 83 -6.44 59.07 -0.80
N SER A 84 -5.11 59.03 -0.84
CA SER A 84 -4.31 60.24 -0.52
C SER A 84 -2.88 60.12 -1.02
N ASP A 85 -2.20 61.30 -1.14
CA ASP A 85 -0.84 61.41 -1.63
C ASP A 85 0.08 60.30 -1.04
N PRO A 86 0.58 59.38 -1.85
CA PRO A 86 1.35 58.23 -1.40
C PRO A 86 2.62 58.58 -0.61
N ALA A 87 3.22 59.71 -0.92
CA ALA A 87 4.47 60.17 -0.31
C ALA A 87 4.28 60.60 1.16
N ASP A 88 3.19 61.28 1.47
CA ASP A 88 2.93 61.82 2.82
C ASP A 88 2.53 60.72 3.82
N ARG A 89 1.82 59.70 3.36
CA ARG A 89 1.49 58.51 4.18
C ARG A 89 2.69 57.62 4.42
N LEU A 90 3.51 57.43 3.42
CA LEU A 90 4.75 56.65 3.51
C LEU A 90 5.69 57.27 4.55
N PHE A 91 5.85 58.61 4.52
CA PHE A 91 6.68 59.32 5.48
C PHE A 91 6.15 59.26 6.91
N ARG A 92 4.84 59.38 7.14
CA ARG A 92 4.23 59.22 8.47
C ARG A 92 4.35 57.77 8.97
N TYR A 93 4.09 56.81 8.10
CA TYR A 93 4.20 55.39 8.48
C TYR A 93 5.65 55.01 8.81
N LEU A 94 6.62 55.50 8.07
CA LEU A 94 8.05 55.27 8.33
C LEU A 94 8.58 56.04 9.54
N ALA A 95 7.98 57.20 9.88
CA ALA A 95 8.38 58.00 11.05
C ALA A 95 7.90 57.43 12.38
N ASP A 96 6.73 56.76 12.38
CA ASP A 96 6.12 56.19 13.59
C ASP A 96 6.53 54.72 13.88
N PHE A 97 7.19 54.06 12.93
CA PHE A 97 7.64 52.67 13.08
C PHE A 97 9.15 52.59 13.33
N PRO A 98 9.58 51.88 14.42
CA PRO A 98 10.99 51.57 14.61
C PRO A 98 11.45 50.58 13.56
N LEU A 99 12.06 51.02 12.48
CA LEU A 99 12.60 50.22 11.37
C LEU A 99 13.45 49.02 11.83
N ALA A 100 14.13 49.16 12.96
CA ALA A 100 14.95 48.11 13.54
C ALA A 100 14.14 46.91 14.10
N ASP A 101 12.95 47.15 14.65
CA ASP A 101 12.08 46.10 15.19
C ASP A 101 11.30 45.44 14.05
N MET A 102 10.84 46.20 13.07
CA MET A 102 10.24 45.70 11.84
C MET A 102 11.19 44.79 11.07
N ASP A 103 12.46 45.17 10.94
CA ASP A 103 13.49 44.35 10.28
C ASP A 103 13.71 43.02 11.00
N ARG A 104 13.68 43.03 12.33
CA ARG A 104 13.81 41.79 13.17
C ARG A 104 12.61 40.85 13.05
N GLU A 105 11.39 41.35 13.06
CA GLU A 105 10.19 40.55 12.92
C GLU A 105 10.05 39.98 11.52
N MET A 106 10.31 40.78 10.49
CA MET A 106 10.20 40.35 9.10
C MET A 106 11.25 39.33 8.68
N ARG A 107 12.46 39.37 9.26
CA ARG A 107 13.49 38.35 9.00
C ARG A 107 13.10 36.94 9.48
N ASN A 108 12.12 36.82 10.38
CA ASN A 108 11.66 35.55 10.92
C ASN A 108 10.39 35.02 10.24
N LEU A 109 9.86 35.73 9.23
CA LEU A 109 8.64 35.28 8.56
C LEU A 109 8.94 34.20 7.50
N ASN A 110 8.15 33.16 7.53
CA ASN A 110 8.16 32.08 6.55
C ASN A 110 6.82 32.00 5.82
N ILE A 111 6.83 31.41 4.65
CA ILE A 111 5.64 31.11 3.86
C ILE A 111 5.39 29.60 3.94
N ALA A 112 4.21 29.24 4.43
CA ALA A 112 3.69 27.89 4.30
C ALA A 112 2.87 27.82 3.01
N VAL A 113 3.28 26.97 2.09
CA VAL A 113 2.54 26.64 0.87
C VAL A 113 1.60 25.50 1.20
N ALA A 114 0.31 25.75 1.10
CA ALA A 114 -0.71 24.76 1.40
C ALA A 114 -1.61 24.53 0.19
N LYS A 115 -2.02 23.29 0.00
CA LYS A 115 -2.94 22.91 -1.07
C LYS A 115 -4.36 22.82 -0.54
N ILE A 116 -5.29 23.49 -1.22
CA ILE A 116 -6.73 23.42 -0.91
C ILE A 116 -7.21 22.02 -1.26
N ARG A 117 -7.76 21.31 -0.28
CA ARG A 117 -8.23 19.94 -0.44
C ARG A 117 -9.74 19.83 -0.49
N LYS A 118 -10.41 20.52 0.41
CA LYS A 118 -11.85 20.42 0.62
C LYS A 118 -12.44 21.78 1.00
N VAL A 119 -13.75 21.87 0.90
CA VAL A 119 -14.55 22.91 1.53
C VAL A 119 -15.15 22.32 2.79
N ALA A 120 -15.16 23.09 3.86
CA ALA A 120 -15.77 22.75 5.13
C ALA A 120 -17.07 23.55 5.31
N GLU A 121 -18.18 22.87 5.38
CA GLU A 121 -19.49 23.47 5.64
C GLU A 121 -19.93 23.16 7.09
N PRO A 122 -20.52 24.13 7.81
CA PRO A 122 -20.96 23.92 9.18
C PRO A 122 -21.98 22.78 9.25
N SER A 123 -21.79 21.84 10.17
CA SER A 123 -22.72 20.74 10.41
C SER A 123 -22.71 20.35 11.89
N GLY A 124 -23.77 20.67 12.61
CA GLY A 124 -23.83 20.41 14.05
C GLY A 124 -22.68 21.07 14.83
N GLU A 125 -21.93 20.28 15.61
CA GLU A 125 -20.77 20.76 16.38
C GLU A 125 -19.44 20.77 15.57
N GLY A 126 -19.45 20.34 14.30
CA GLY A 126 -18.25 20.24 13.44
C GLY A 126 -18.48 20.75 12.03
N HIS A 127 -17.71 20.22 11.10
CA HIS A 127 -17.80 20.54 9.66
C HIS A 127 -17.91 19.27 8.84
N LEU A 128 -18.79 19.30 7.83
CA LEU A 128 -18.82 18.32 6.75
C LEU A 128 -17.89 18.80 5.63
N TRP A 129 -17.01 17.93 5.17
CA TRP A 129 -16.08 18.26 4.09
C TRP A 129 -16.60 17.78 2.74
N ASP A 130 -16.61 18.70 1.78
CA ASP A 130 -16.99 18.42 0.42
C ASP A 130 -15.88 18.80 -0.57
N ARG A 131 -16.06 18.43 -1.82
CA ARG A 131 -15.14 18.78 -2.89
C ARG A 131 -15.04 20.29 -3.04
N TRP A 132 -13.82 20.80 -3.15
CA TRP A 132 -13.59 22.21 -3.43
C TRP A 132 -14.17 22.59 -4.82
N ASP A 133 -14.98 23.62 -4.86
CA ASP A 133 -15.71 24.14 -6.02
C ASP A 133 -15.09 25.40 -6.63
N GLY A 134 -13.89 25.78 -6.18
CA GLY A 134 -13.20 27.01 -6.60
C GLY A 134 -13.51 28.24 -5.72
N TRP A 135 -14.34 28.09 -4.68
CA TRP A 135 -14.60 29.19 -3.74
C TRP A 135 -13.35 29.55 -2.94
N ILE A 136 -13.14 30.86 -2.76
CA ILE A 136 -12.02 31.43 -2.01
C ILE A 136 -12.59 32.40 -0.96
N PRO A 137 -12.16 32.34 0.31
CA PRO A 137 -12.60 33.28 1.36
C PRO A 137 -12.02 34.67 1.12
N THR A 138 -12.59 35.66 1.79
CA THR A 138 -12.00 37.00 1.91
C THR A 138 -10.66 36.96 2.65
N ARG A 139 -9.96 38.09 2.77
CA ARG A 139 -8.71 38.13 3.55
C ARG A 139 -8.93 38.12 5.06
N GLU A 140 -10.14 38.42 5.51
CA GLU A 140 -10.52 38.35 6.93
C GLU A 140 -10.90 36.93 7.29
N VAL A 141 -9.92 36.15 7.71
CA VAL A 141 -10.06 34.72 8.00
C VAL A 141 -9.51 34.40 9.39
N GLU A 142 -10.11 33.42 10.02
CA GLU A 142 -9.55 32.71 11.17
C GLU A 142 -8.92 31.41 10.66
N ILE A 143 -7.67 31.15 11.04
CA ILE A 143 -6.93 29.95 10.62
C ILE A 143 -6.65 29.11 11.87
N THR A 144 -7.18 27.91 11.88
CA THR A 144 -7.01 26.95 12.97
C THR A 144 -6.52 25.59 12.45
N ARG A 145 -5.88 24.80 13.32
CA ARG A 145 -5.51 23.42 12.97
C ARG A 145 -6.75 22.53 12.99
N VAL A 146 -6.82 21.62 12.01
CA VAL A 146 -7.87 20.60 12.00
C VAL A 146 -7.56 19.57 13.09
N GLY A 147 -8.52 19.34 13.96
CA GLY A 147 -8.41 18.33 15.00
C GLY A 147 -8.46 16.89 14.46
N HIS A 148 -7.79 15.97 15.15
CA HIS A 148 -7.72 14.56 14.77
C HIS A 148 -9.10 13.91 14.53
N GLN A 149 -10.04 14.16 15.44
CA GLN A 149 -11.40 13.59 15.33
C GLN A 149 -12.14 14.11 14.10
N GLU A 150 -12.03 15.41 13.81
CA GLU A 150 -12.63 16.02 12.63
C GLU A 150 -12.03 15.47 11.33
N LEU A 151 -10.69 15.31 11.29
CA LEU A 151 -10.00 14.70 10.16
C LEU A 151 -10.52 13.29 9.89
N LEU A 152 -10.58 12.43 10.92
CA LEU A 152 -11.03 11.05 10.76
C LEU A 152 -12.50 10.95 10.39
N ALA A 153 -13.37 11.74 11.01
CA ALA A 153 -14.80 11.73 10.71
C ALA A 153 -15.10 12.07 9.26
N ASN A 154 -14.28 12.94 8.63
CA ASN A 154 -14.45 13.33 7.24
C ASN A 154 -13.69 12.46 6.22
N CYS A 155 -12.58 11.84 6.64
CA CYS A 155 -11.69 11.12 5.72
C CYS A 155 -11.80 9.61 5.79
N VAL A 156 -12.36 9.03 6.86
CA VAL A 156 -12.45 7.59 7.04
C VAL A 156 -13.90 7.17 7.27
N ASN A 157 -14.33 6.10 6.63
CA ASN A 157 -15.63 5.48 6.90
C ASN A 157 -15.59 4.73 8.24
N ASP A 158 -16.73 4.62 8.89
CA ASP A 158 -16.91 3.83 10.10
C ASP A 158 -18.08 2.85 9.91
N LEU A 159 -17.77 1.69 9.34
CA LEU A 159 -18.73 0.62 9.07
C LEU A 159 -18.56 -0.58 10.01
N GLY A 160 -17.63 -0.49 10.97
CA GLY A 160 -17.43 -1.50 12.01
C GLY A 160 -16.26 -2.47 11.82
N ASN A 161 -15.64 -2.53 10.62
CA ASN A 161 -14.50 -3.41 10.31
C ASN A 161 -13.18 -2.63 10.33
N ARG A 162 -12.89 -1.97 11.45
CA ARG A 162 -11.70 -1.12 11.59
C ARG A 162 -10.41 -1.92 11.67
N LEU A 163 -9.47 -1.58 10.80
CA LEU A 163 -8.08 -2.07 10.81
C LEU A 163 -7.18 -0.98 11.38
N HIS A 164 -6.63 -1.20 12.55
CA HIS A 164 -5.74 -0.25 13.19
C HIS A 164 -4.32 -0.37 12.63
N ILE A 165 -3.92 0.55 11.75
CA ILE A 165 -2.65 0.45 11.01
C ILE A 165 -1.57 1.43 11.50
N GLY A 166 -1.89 2.41 12.35
CA GLY A 166 -0.88 3.35 12.81
C GLY A 166 -1.42 4.51 13.63
N GLN A 167 -0.70 5.61 13.54
CA GLN A 167 -1.01 6.88 14.18
C GLN A 167 -0.82 8.02 13.17
N THR A 168 -1.64 9.05 13.24
CA THR A 168 -1.46 10.31 12.50
C THR A 168 -0.27 11.10 13.05
N LEU A 169 0.15 12.17 12.36
CA LEU A 169 1.31 12.98 12.77
C LEU A 169 1.12 13.64 14.14
N ASP A 170 -0.11 13.93 14.54
CA ASP A 170 -0.48 14.46 15.86
C ASP A 170 -0.55 13.39 16.97
N GLY A 171 -0.22 12.12 16.63
CA GLY A 171 -0.15 11.00 17.58
C GLY A 171 -1.49 10.29 17.82
N GLY A 172 -2.57 10.73 17.20
CA GLY A 172 -3.87 10.07 17.33
C GLY A 172 -3.91 8.71 16.59
N PRO A 173 -4.69 7.74 17.08
CA PRO A 173 -4.78 6.42 16.46
C PRO A 173 -5.41 6.49 15.06
N PHE A 174 -4.79 5.85 14.07
CA PHE A 174 -5.29 5.79 12.71
C PHE A 174 -5.75 4.38 12.35
N SER A 175 -7.01 4.28 11.98
CA SER A 175 -7.62 3.04 11.49
C SER A 175 -8.30 3.30 10.15
N ILE A 176 -8.28 2.31 9.29
CA ILE A 176 -9.00 2.30 8.02
C ILE A 176 -10.13 1.30 8.08
N GLU A 177 -11.14 1.48 7.23
CA GLU A 177 -12.23 0.54 7.08
C GLU A 177 -11.85 -0.59 6.14
N GLY A 178 -12.03 -1.85 6.57
CA GLY A 178 -11.67 -3.04 5.79
C GLY A 178 -12.39 -3.12 4.43
N GLN A 179 -13.64 -2.70 4.37
CA GLN A 179 -14.41 -2.66 3.11
C GLN A 179 -13.84 -1.67 2.09
N ALA A 180 -13.17 -0.61 2.55
CA ALA A 180 -12.54 0.37 1.66
C ALA A 180 -11.24 -0.14 1.01
N LEU A 181 -10.71 -1.28 1.45
CA LEU A 181 -9.58 -1.99 0.81
C LEU A 181 -9.99 -2.77 -0.44
N GLU A 182 -11.25 -2.75 -0.81
CA GLU A 182 -11.74 -3.51 -1.95
C GLU A 182 -10.89 -3.27 -3.20
N LYS A 183 -10.51 -4.40 -3.84
CA LYS A 183 -9.93 -4.58 -5.18
C LYS A 183 -8.41 -4.40 -5.28
N VAL A 184 -7.90 -3.21 -5.63
CA VAL A 184 -6.48 -3.05 -5.99
C VAL A 184 -5.78 -2.08 -5.04
N ASN A 185 -4.86 -2.61 -4.25
CA ASN A 185 -4.06 -1.85 -3.32
C ASN A 185 -2.58 -1.94 -3.71
N VAL A 186 -1.85 -0.84 -3.65
CA VAL A 186 -0.40 -0.80 -3.93
C VAL A 186 0.33 -0.29 -2.69
N ILE A 187 1.38 -1.01 -2.30
CA ILE A 187 2.32 -0.60 -1.25
C ILE A 187 3.69 -0.43 -1.90
N THR A 188 4.22 0.79 -1.90
CA THR A 188 5.50 1.08 -2.55
C THR A 188 6.43 1.95 -1.70
N GLY A 189 7.70 1.99 -2.10
CA GLY A 189 8.77 2.76 -1.44
C GLY A 189 10.11 2.04 -1.58
N VAL A 190 11.22 2.69 -1.26
CA VAL A 190 12.55 2.09 -1.38
C VAL A 190 12.78 0.95 -0.39
N LYS A 191 13.81 0.15 -0.63
CA LYS A 191 14.24 -0.92 0.27
C LYS A 191 14.52 -0.36 1.68
N GLY A 192 14.06 -1.06 2.72
CA GLY A 192 14.26 -0.64 4.11
C GLY A 192 13.31 0.47 4.60
N SER A 193 12.40 1.01 3.79
CA SER A 193 11.45 2.04 4.20
C SER A 193 10.31 1.53 5.10
N GLY A 194 10.03 0.21 5.11
CA GLY A 194 9.01 -0.42 5.94
C GLY A 194 7.81 -0.99 5.20
N LYS A 195 7.88 -1.17 3.86
CA LYS A 195 6.77 -1.74 3.03
C LYS A 195 6.24 -3.07 3.56
N SER A 196 7.11 -4.07 3.64
CA SER A 196 6.73 -5.41 4.11
C SER A 196 6.27 -5.39 5.57
N TYR A 197 6.76 -4.42 6.36
CA TYR A 197 6.28 -4.21 7.72
C TYR A 197 4.83 -3.73 7.75
N LEU A 198 4.49 -2.71 6.94
CA LEU A 198 3.09 -2.24 6.78
C LEU A 198 2.19 -3.34 6.24
N ALA A 199 2.67 -4.13 5.26
CA ALA A 199 1.92 -5.26 4.72
C ALA A 199 1.63 -6.32 5.80
N LYS A 200 2.58 -6.62 6.70
CA LYS A 200 2.37 -7.50 7.87
C LYS A 200 1.35 -6.92 8.86
N VAL A 201 1.37 -5.61 9.11
CA VAL A 201 0.35 -4.95 9.95
C VAL A 201 -1.03 -5.13 9.35
N LEU A 202 -1.20 -4.84 8.06
CA LEU A 202 -2.47 -5.02 7.34
C LEU A 202 -2.92 -6.48 7.37
N LEU A 203 -2.03 -7.42 7.08
CA LEU A 203 -2.31 -8.85 7.11
C LEU A 203 -2.83 -9.32 8.48
N LEU A 204 -2.14 -8.94 9.55
CA LEU A 204 -2.52 -9.35 10.91
C LEU A 204 -3.83 -8.71 11.37
N GLU A 205 -4.08 -7.46 11.01
CA GLU A 205 -5.37 -6.81 11.31
C GLU A 205 -6.51 -7.46 10.52
N LEU A 206 -6.31 -7.83 9.25
CA LEU A 206 -7.29 -8.58 8.46
C LEU A 206 -7.59 -9.96 9.06
N ILE A 207 -6.55 -10.72 9.42
CA ILE A 207 -6.69 -12.03 10.10
C ILE A 207 -7.50 -11.89 11.40
N LYS A 208 -7.24 -10.85 12.16
CA LYS A 208 -7.96 -10.56 13.42
C LYS A 208 -9.45 -10.29 13.17
N GLN A 209 -9.80 -9.61 12.08
CA GLN A 209 -11.18 -9.38 11.66
C GLN A 209 -11.85 -10.61 11.03
N GLY A 210 -11.15 -11.73 10.91
CA GLY A 210 -11.69 -12.97 10.35
C GLY A 210 -11.58 -13.08 8.84
N ALA A 211 -10.77 -12.24 8.20
CA ALA A 211 -10.54 -12.29 6.76
C ALA A 211 -9.57 -13.43 6.38
N PRO A 212 -9.86 -14.23 5.34
CA PRO A 212 -8.91 -15.16 4.77
C PRO A 212 -7.89 -14.42 3.89
N CYS A 213 -6.61 -14.77 4.04
CA CYS A 213 -5.53 -14.12 3.30
C CYS A 213 -4.64 -15.15 2.61
N ILE A 214 -4.06 -14.77 1.48
CA ILE A 214 -3.04 -15.56 0.75
C ILE A 214 -1.86 -14.64 0.48
N VAL A 215 -0.65 -15.08 0.81
CA VAL A 215 0.57 -14.30 0.66
C VAL A 215 1.55 -15.06 -0.21
N PHE A 216 2.00 -14.47 -1.30
CA PHE A 216 3.16 -14.94 -2.06
C PHE A 216 4.41 -14.32 -1.46
N ASP A 217 5.17 -15.14 -0.72
CA ASP A 217 6.35 -14.71 0.02
C ASP A 217 7.62 -15.09 -0.74
N LEU A 218 8.31 -14.10 -1.30
CA LEU A 218 9.55 -14.31 -2.05
C LEU A 218 10.80 -14.29 -1.16
N ASN A 219 10.74 -13.53 -0.08
CA ASN A 219 11.91 -13.21 0.76
C ASN A 219 11.87 -13.89 2.13
N LYS A 220 10.92 -14.81 2.36
CA LYS A 220 10.70 -15.48 3.67
C LYS A 220 10.38 -14.51 4.81
N GLU A 221 9.70 -13.43 4.50
CA GLU A 221 9.40 -12.40 5.48
C GLU A 221 8.17 -12.71 6.34
N TYR A 222 7.24 -13.56 5.85
CA TYR A 222 5.96 -13.85 6.51
C TYR A 222 5.95 -15.21 7.21
N ILE A 223 6.92 -16.07 6.96
CA ILE A 223 6.98 -17.44 7.52
C ILE A 223 7.14 -17.49 9.04
N HIS A 224 7.58 -16.38 9.66
CA HIS A 224 7.81 -16.26 11.11
C HIS A 224 6.64 -15.66 11.87
N LEU A 225 5.56 -15.31 11.18
CA LEU A 225 4.34 -14.79 11.81
C LEU A 225 3.67 -15.89 12.67
N PRO A 226 2.82 -15.52 13.66
CA PRO A 226 2.17 -16.47 14.54
C PRO A 226 1.44 -17.57 13.76
N PRO A 227 1.63 -18.86 14.09
CA PRO A 227 1.04 -19.96 13.36
C PRO A 227 -0.49 -20.03 13.55
N HIS A 228 -1.18 -20.59 12.55
CA HIS A 228 -2.59 -20.93 12.64
C HIS A 228 -2.73 -22.30 13.32
N GLU A 229 -3.35 -22.33 14.50
CA GLU A 229 -3.45 -23.52 15.35
C GLU A 229 -4.91 -23.77 15.73
N VAL A 230 -5.29 -25.03 15.75
CA VAL A 230 -6.57 -25.47 16.31
C VAL A 230 -6.26 -26.21 17.61
N GLY A 231 -6.69 -25.66 18.73
CA GLY A 231 -6.48 -26.25 20.05
C GLY A 231 -7.28 -27.55 20.23
N PRO A 232 -6.92 -28.37 21.24
CA PRO A 232 -7.66 -29.59 21.58
C PRO A 232 -9.11 -29.31 21.95
N ASP A 233 -9.42 -28.12 22.44
CA ASP A 233 -10.76 -27.63 22.80
C ASP A 233 -11.56 -27.07 21.60
N GLY A 234 -11.03 -27.19 20.37
CA GLY A 234 -11.63 -26.66 19.15
C GLY A 234 -11.47 -25.16 18.97
N ARG A 235 -10.80 -24.45 19.90
CA ARG A 235 -10.52 -23.01 19.73
C ARG A 235 -9.47 -22.80 18.66
N VAL A 236 -9.76 -21.88 17.74
CA VAL A 236 -8.88 -21.52 16.64
C VAL A 236 -8.06 -20.29 17.03
N LYS A 237 -6.74 -20.45 17.09
CA LYS A 237 -5.80 -19.34 17.14
C LYS A 237 -5.47 -18.95 15.71
N ARG A 238 -6.04 -17.85 15.25
CA ARG A 238 -5.85 -17.36 13.88
C ARG A 238 -4.40 -16.93 13.64
N GLY A 239 -3.81 -17.40 12.56
CA GLY A 239 -2.42 -17.12 12.22
C GLY A 239 -2.11 -17.56 10.80
N VAL A 240 -0.86 -17.99 10.54
CA VAL A 240 -0.40 -18.37 9.21
C VAL A 240 -0.18 -19.88 9.07
N ILE A 241 -0.54 -20.43 7.91
CA ILE A 241 -0.15 -21.78 7.46
C ILE A 241 0.91 -21.59 6.38
N VAL A 242 2.12 -22.10 6.59
CA VAL A 242 3.24 -21.94 5.67
C VAL A 242 3.31 -23.11 4.70
N LEU A 243 3.22 -22.82 3.41
CA LEU A 243 3.36 -23.76 2.30
C LEU A 243 4.62 -23.38 1.51
N ARG A 244 5.60 -24.29 1.42
CA ARG A 244 6.88 -24.03 0.74
C ARG A 244 6.90 -24.71 -0.61
N ALA A 245 7.03 -23.96 -1.69
CA ALA A 245 7.21 -24.44 -3.04
C ALA A 245 8.70 -24.65 -3.37
N GLY A 246 9.00 -25.62 -4.23
CA GLY A 246 10.34 -25.90 -4.67
C GLY A 246 10.94 -27.19 -4.07
N GLU A 247 12.22 -27.41 -4.33
CA GLU A 247 12.92 -28.60 -3.85
C GLU A 247 12.92 -28.67 -2.32
N GLY A 248 12.58 -29.84 -1.78
CA GLY A 248 12.45 -30.02 -0.33
C GLY A 248 11.23 -29.33 0.31
N GLY A 249 10.41 -28.64 -0.48
CA GLY A 249 9.18 -27.97 -0.01
C GLY A 249 8.04 -28.95 0.29
N ASN A 250 7.07 -28.46 1.08
CA ASN A 250 5.86 -29.21 1.43
C ASN A 250 4.66 -28.90 0.52
N LEU A 251 4.79 -28.00 -0.44
CA LEU A 251 3.76 -27.68 -1.42
C LEU A 251 4.11 -28.32 -2.76
N LYS A 252 3.46 -29.44 -3.03
CA LYS A 252 3.55 -30.17 -4.31
C LYS A 252 2.16 -30.38 -4.87
N MET A 253 1.98 -30.28 -6.17
CA MET A 253 0.69 -30.31 -6.84
C MET A 253 0.65 -31.40 -7.91
N GLY A 254 -0.52 -32.02 -8.13
CA GLY A 254 -0.75 -32.84 -9.32
C GLY A 254 -0.91 -31.99 -10.56
N VAL A 255 -0.70 -32.56 -11.74
CA VAL A 255 -0.80 -31.84 -13.03
C VAL A 255 -2.17 -31.21 -13.23
N GLU A 256 -3.23 -31.90 -12.82
CA GLU A 256 -4.60 -31.40 -12.95
C GLU A 256 -4.89 -30.20 -12.06
N GLU A 257 -4.47 -30.24 -10.79
CA GLU A 257 -4.66 -29.11 -9.87
C GLU A 257 -3.76 -27.93 -10.26
N PHE A 258 -2.56 -28.21 -10.79
CA PHE A 258 -1.66 -27.19 -11.31
C PHE A 258 -2.29 -26.44 -12.49
N GLY A 259 -3.02 -27.14 -13.34
CA GLY A 259 -3.70 -26.60 -14.52
C GLY A 259 -2.85 -26.65 -15.80
N LEU A 260 -3.51 -26.86 -16.94
CA LEU A 260 -2.85 -26.99 -18.24
C LEU A 260 -2.23 -25.65 -18.71
N GLU A 261 -2.97 -24.55 -18.65
CA GLU A 261 -2.49 -23.21 -19.02
C GLU A 261 -1.26 -22.75 -18.22
N PRO A 262 -1.24 -22.85 -16.87
CA PRO A 262 -0.04 -22.53 -16.08
C PRO A 262 1.15 -23.45 -16.41
N LEU A 263 0.89 -24.73 -16.67
CA LEU A 263 1.95 -25.67 -17.07
C LEU A 263 2.53 -25.33 -18.43
N LEU A 264 1.71 -24.98 -19.40
CA LEU A 264 2.14 -24.47 -20.71
C LEU A 264 2.95 -23.18 -20.56
N THR A 265 2.50 -22.24 -19.73
CA THR A 265 3.24 -21.01 -19.44
C THR A 265 4.63 -21.34 -18.88
N MET A 266 4.72 -22.30 -17.95
CA MET A 266 6.00 -22.73 -17.39
C MET A 266 6.90 -23.37 -18.46
N LEU A 267 6.37 -24.33 -19.22
CA LEU A 267 7.12 -25.03 -20.28
C LEU A 267 7.63 -24.06 -21.36
N THR A 268 6.81 -23.08 -21.76
CA THR A 268 7.19 -22.03 -22.71
C THR A 268 8.32 -21.15 -22.17
N LYS A 269 8.26 -20.78 -20.88
CA LYS A 269 9.37 -20.06 -20.21
C LYS A 269 10.66 -20.89 -20.16
N PHE A 270 10.55 -22.21 -20.09
CA PHE A 270 11.68 -23.15 -20.22
C PHE A 270 12.10 -23.39 -21.67
N GLY A 271 11.53 -22.68 -22.65
CA GLY A 271 11.90 -22.70 -24.05
C GLY A 271 11.26 -23.85 -24.86
N LEU A 272 10.01 -24.25 -24.51
CA LEU A 272 9.24 -25.16 -25.35
C LEU A 272 8.85 -24.44 -26.65
N PRO A 273 9.18 -25.01 -27.85
CA PRO A 273 8.79 -24.43 -29.12
C PRO A 273 7.27 -24.39 -29.30
N GLU A 274 6.75 -23.36 -29.98
CA GLU A 274 5.31 -23.17 -30.20
C GLU A 274 4.59 -24.38 -30.79
N VAL A 275 5.20 -25.02 -31.82
CA VAL A 275 4.63 -26.21 -32.43
C VAL A 275 4.54 -27.35 -31.41
N SER A 276 5.58 -27.56 -30.59
CA SER A 276 5.58 -28.59 -29.54
C SER A 276 4.56 -28.28 -28.44
N ALA A 277 4.35 -27.00 -28.13
CA ALA A 277 3.35 -26.55 -27.17
C ALA A 277 1.92 -26.92 -27.63
N LEU A 278 1.59 -26.74 -28.92
CA LEU A 278 0.28 -27.11 -29.47
C LEU A 278 0.03 -28.65 -29.39
N TYR A 279 1.03 -29.47 -29.73
CA TYR A 279 0.92 -30.92 -29.59
C TYR A 279 0.73 -31.34 -28.12
N PHE A 280 1.50 -30.74 -27.23
CA PHE A 280 1.39 -30.97 -25.78
C PHE A 280 0.00 -30.59 -25.25
N GLU A 281 -0.46 -29.40 -25.59
CA GLU A 281 -1.76 -28.90 -25.17
C GLU A 281 -2.91 -29.83 -25.56
N ASN A 282 -2.97 -30.17 -26.85
CA ASN A 282 -4.01 -31.04 -27.39
C ASN A 282 -4.02 -32.42 -26.75
N ARG A 283 -2.84 -33.02 -26.51
CA ARG A 283 -2.77 -34.36 -25.91
C ARG A 283 -3.07 -34.37 -24.44
N VAL A 284 -2.54 -33.39 -23.69
CA VAL A 284 -2.82 -33.27 -22.25
C VAL A 284 -4.28 -32.89 -21.99
N PHE A 285 -4.88 -32.02 -22.81
CA PHE A 285 -6.30 -31.73 -22.72
C PHE A 285 -7.16 -33.00 -22.81
N LYS A 286 -6.91 -33.87 -23.80
CA LYS A 286 -7.60 -35.16 -23.94
C LYS A 286 -7.40 -36.05 -22.70
N LEU A 287 -6.16 -36.12 -22.21
CA LEU A 287 -5.84 -36.91 -21.02
C LEU A 287 -6.60 -36.43 -19.77
N LEU A 288 -6.72 -35.11 -19.60
CA LEU A 288 -7.47 -34.52 -18.48
C LEU A 288 -8.97 -34.80 -18.58
N GLU A 289 -9.55 -34.75 -19.79
CA GLU A 289 -10.96 -35.09 -20.01
C GLU A 289 -11.22 -36.58 -19.77
N GLU A 290 -10.33 -37.48 -20.23
CA GLU A 290 -10.40 -38.92 -19.92
C GLU A 290 -10.35 -39.18 -18.40
N ALA A 291 -9.44 -38.51 -17.70
CA ALA A 291 -9.33 -38.63 -16.24
C ALA A 291 -10.59 -38.13 -15.52
N LYS A 292 -11.20 -37.06 -16.01
CA LYS A 292 -12.46 -36.53 -15.47
C LYS A 292 -13.61 -37.53 -15.65
N GLN A 293 -13.76 -38.14 -16.81
CA GLN A 293 -14.75 -39.19 -17.07
C GLN A 293 -14.55 -40.41 -16.16
N LEU A 294 -13.29 -40.87 -15.99
CA LEU A 294 -12.98 -41.98 -15.09
C LEU A 294 -13.37 -41.68 -13.64
N ARG A 295 -13.20 -40.46 -13.17
CA ARG A 295 -13.61 -40.06 -11.81
C ARG A 295 -15.12 -40.00 -11.66
N GLN A 296 -15.84 -39.51 -12.66
CA GLN A 296 -17.30 -39.55 -12.66
C GLN A 296 -17.82 -40.97 -12.51
N ASN A 297 -17.07 -41.95 -13.03
CA ASN A 297 -17.32 -43.40 -12.89
C ASN A 297 -16.76 -43.99 -11.57
N GLY A 298 -16.38 -43.16 -10.60
CA GLY A 298 -15.93 -43.58 -9.26
C GLY A 298 -14.48 -44.05 -9.19
N ARG A 299 -13.69 -43.97 -10.25
CA ARG A 299 -12.27 -44.34 -10.23
C ARG A 299 -11.39 -43.22 -9.70
N LYS A 300 -10.43 -43.52 -8.83
CA LYS A 300 -9.41 -42.59 -8.38
C LYS A 300 -8.30 -42.52 -9.42
N VAL A 301 -8.15 -41.36 -10.08
CA VAL A 301 -7.10 -41.12 -11.06
C VAL A 301 -6.24 -39.96 -10.57
N PHE A 302 -4.92 -40.14 -10.62
CA PHE A 302 -3.92 -39.12 -10.34
C PHE A 302 -2.99 -39.00 -11.56
N ILE A 303 -2.82 -37.79 -12.07
CA ILE A 303 -1.90 -37.49 -13.16
C ILE A 303 -0.70 -36.76 -12.55
N GLY A 304 0.43 -37.46 -12.48
CA GLY A 304 1.72 -36.89 -12.10
C GLY A 304 2.51 -36.43 -13.31
N LEU A 305 3.52 -35.61 -13.09
CA LEU A 305 4.41 -35.16 -14.17
C LEU A 305 5.18 -36.33 -14.80
N ASP A 306 5.51 -37.37 -14.02
CA ASP A 306 6.19 -38.57 -14.50
C ASP A 306 5.39 -39.31 -15.56
N HIS A 307 4.06 -39.29 -15.47
CA HIS A 307 3.20 -39.86 -16.48
C HIS A 307 3.35 -39.13 -17.82
N LEU A 308 3.39 -37.80 -17.79
CA LEU A 308 3.61 -36.98 -19.01
C LEU A 308 5.01 -37.20 -19.60
N ILE A 309 6.03 -37.40 -18.77
CA ILE A 309 7.38 -37.73 -19.21
C ILE A 309 7.40 -39.09 -19.92
N GLN A 310 6.76 -40.11 -19.36
CA GLN A 310 6.63 -41.43 -19.96
C GLN A 310 5.88 -41.39 -21.31
N MET A 311 4.82 -40.61 -21.43
CA MET A 311 4.11 -40.39 -22.70
C MET A 311 5.02 -39.77 -23.76
N ALA A 312 5.88 -38.81 -23.35
CA ALA A 312 6.86 -38.23 -24.29
C ALA A 312 7.93 -39.24 -24.74
N GLU A 313 8.36 -40.11 -23.83
CA GLU A 313 9.28 -41.21 -24.12
C GLU A 313 8.66 -42.27 -25.04
N ALA A 314 7.37 -42.53 -24.88
CA ALA A 314 6.61 -43.44 -25.74
C ALA A 314 6.19 -42.84 -27.09
N GLY A 315 6.48 -41.57 -27.37
CA GLY A 315 6.13 -40.89 -28.60
C GLY A 315 4.66 -40.52 -28.76
N GLU A 316 3.91 -40.43 -27.65
CA GLU A 316 2.45 -40.25 -27.67
C GLU A 316 1.98 -38.80 -27.97
N PHE A 317 2.87 -37.81 -27.98
CA PHE A 317 2.51 -36.42 -28.32
C PHE A 317 2.47 -36.16 -29.81
N ALA A 318 3.42 -36.71 -30.57
CA ALA A 318 3.51 -36.52 -32.01
C ALA A 318 4.24 -37.72 -32.67
N GLU A 319 4.00 -37.94 -33.96
CA GLU A 319 4.77 -38.90 -34.75
C GLU A 319 6.25 -38.48 -34.94
N ASN A 320 6.52 -37.19 -34.78
CA ASN A 320 7.86 -36.60 -34.91
C ASN A 320 8.62 -36.69 -33.57
N GLU A 321 9.72 -37.46 -33.59
CA GLU A 321 10.61 -37.66 -32.44
C GLU A 321 11.19 -36.34 -31.89
N VAL A 322 11.46 -35.35 -32.76
CA VAL A 322 12.01 -34.05 -32.35
C VAL A 322 11.03 -33.32 -31.43
N ILE A 323 9.73 -33.41 -31.71
CA ILE A 323 8.68 -32.81 -30.87
C ILE A 323 8.61 -33.52 -29.52
N ASN A 324 8.57 -34.85 -29.46
CA ASN A 324 8.55 -35.61 -28.23
C ASN A 324 9.80 -35.34 -27.38
N ASN A 325 10.98 -35.29 -27.98
CA ASN A 325 12.23 -34.97 -27.28
C ASN A 325 12.25 -33.53 -26.74
N ALA A 326 11.69 -32.57 -27.49
CA ALA A 326 11.55 -31.20 -27.04
C ALA A 326 10.62 -31.11 -25.80
N ILE A 327 9.47 -31.79 -25.83
CA ILE A 327 8.52 -31.86 -24.71
C ILE A 327 9.19 -32.54 -23.51
N ARG A 328 9.78 -33.75 -23.71
CA ARG A 328 10.42 -34.50 -22.64
C ARG A 328 11.50 -33.71 -21.90
N SER A 329 12.39 -33.04 -22.63
CA SER A 329 13.49 -32.29 -22.01
C SER A 329 12.98 -31.12 -21.15
N ARG A 330 11.88 -30.45 -21.53
CA ARG A 330 11.27 -29.36 -20.76
C ARG A 330 10.47 -29.89 -19.57
N LEU A 331 9.78 -31.03 -19.73
CA LEU A 331 9.12 -31.69 -18.60
C LEU A 331 10.12 -32.12 -17.52
N LEU A 332 11.30 -32.63 -17.93
CA LEU A 332 12.37 -32.95 -16.98
C LEU A 332 12.90 -31.69 -16.26
N ALA A 333 13.08 -30.58 -17.00
CA ALA A 333 13.48 -29.31 -16.40
C ALA A 333 12.42 -28.79 -15.40
N VAL A 334 11.14 -28.93 -15.73
CA VAL A 334 10.02 -28.57 -14.84
C VAL A 334 9.94 -29.52 -13.63
N LYS A 335 10.22 -30.80 -13.80
CA LYS A 335 10.29 -31.77 -12.68
C LYS A 335 11.31 -31.36 -11.63
N ASN A 336 12.47 -30.86 -12.07
CA ASN A 336 13.54 -30.39 -11.19
C ASN A 336 13.17 -29.14 -10.38
N THR A 337 12.04 -28.47 -10.67
CA THR A 337 11.55 -27.36 -9.85
C THR A 337 10.98 -27.83 -8.49
N GLY A 338 10.66 -29.11 -8.34
CA GLY A 338 10.15 -29.71 -7.11
C GLY A 338 8.69 -29.35 -6.77
N VAL A 339 7.93 -28.71 -7.69
CA VAL A 339 6.53 -28.30 -7.42
C VAL A 339 5.49 -29.38 -7.72
N PHE A 340 5.89 -30.45 -8.42
CA PHE A 340 4.97 -31.52 -8.78
C PHE A 340 5.06 -32.73 -7.83
N ALA A 341 3.89 -33.24 -7.45
CA ALA A 341 3.78 -34.44 -6.63
C ALA A 341 3.99 -35.69 -7.48
N SER A 342 4.76 -36.65 -6.95
CA SER A 342 4.96 -37.95 -7.57
C SER A 342 3.83 -38.94 -7.24
N SER A 343 3.05 -38.68 -6.19
CA SER A 343 1.94 -39.51 -5.76
C SER A 343 0.78 -38.65 -5.18
N PRO A 344 -0.44 -39.21 -5.12
CA PRO A 344 -1.58 -38.54 -4.50
C PRO A 344 -1.37 -38.20 -3.02
N LEU A 345 -0.51 -38.92 -2.32
CA LEU A 345 -0.21 -38.69 -0.90
C LEU A 345 0.64 -37.46 -0.66
N GLU A 346 1.48 -37.08 -1.63
CA GLU A 346 2.31 -35.90 -1.57
C GLU A 346 1.57 -34.64 -2.02
N ALA A 347 0.48 -34.81 -2.77
CA ALA A 347 -0.25 -33.70 -3.36
C ALA A 347 -0.99 -32.86 -2.29
N VAL A 348 -0.71 -31.58 -2.26
CA VAL A 348 -1.35 -30.60 -1.39
C VAL A 348 -2.39 -29.84 -2.19
N SER A 349 -3.63 -29.84 -1.74
CA SER A 349 -4.72 -29.10 -2.37
C SER A 349 -4.87 -27.72 -1.74
N ILE A 350 -4.69 -26.67 -2.53
CA ILE A 350 -4.86 -25.27 -2.12
C ILE A 350 -6.29 -24.98 -1.65
N PRO A 351 -7.37 -25.43 -2.34
CA PRO A 351 -8.73 -25.26 -1.86
C PRO A 351 -8.97 -25.89 -0.48
N LYS A 352 -8.39 -27.06 -0.22
CA LYS A 352 -8.50 -27.71 1.11
C LYS A 352 -7.76 -26.91 2.21
N GLN A 353 -6.60 -26.34 1.89
CA GLN A 353 -5.87 -25.50 2.86
C GLN A 353 -6.63 -24.19 3.10
N TYR A 354 -7.20 -23.59 2.05
CA TYR A 354 -8.01 -22.38 2.16
C TYR A 354 -9.20 -22.56 3.12
N ARG A 355 -9.88 -23.69 3.05
CA ARG A 355 -11.00 -24.00 3.98
C ARG A 355 -10.61 -23.92 5.46
N LYS A 356 -9.34 -24.18 5.81
CA LYS A 356 -8.85 -24.06 7.19
C LYS A 356 -8.75 -22.63 7.67
N ILE A 357 -8.47 -21.69 6.76
CA ILE A 357 -8.28 -20.26 7.08
C ILE A 357 -9.48 -19.40 6.71
N ARG A 358 -10.55 -19.99 6.22
CA ARG A 358 -11.73 -19.31 5.67
C ARG A 358 -12.38 -18.30 6.63
N ASP A 359 -12.34 -18.58 7.93
CA ASP A 359 -12.89 -17.73 8.98
C ASP A 359 -11.82 -16.89 9.71
N GLY A 360 -10.71 -16.67 9.04
CA GLY A 360 -9.59 -15.85 9.49
C GLY A 360 -8.29 -16.64 9.61
N GLY A 361 -7.30 -16.19 8.86
CA GLY A 361 -5.96 -16.78 8.80
C GLY A 361 -5.29 -16.45 7.47
N ALA A 362 -4.06 -16.91 7.27
CA ALA A 362 -3.37 -16.74 6.01
C ALA A 362 -2.67 -18.02 5.54
N LEU A 363 -2.72 -18.26 4.23
CA LEU A 363 -1.80 -19.17 3.55
C LEU A 363 -0.58 -18.37 3.10
N VAL A 364 0.57 -18.63 3.68
CA VAL A 364 1.85 -18.06 3.25
C VAL A 364 2.50 -19.05 2.29
N ILE A 365 2.54 -18.69 1.01
CA ILE A 365 3.13 -19.49 -0.05
C ILE A 365 4.56 -19.00 -0.29
N ASP A 366 5.52 -19.67 0.34
CA ASP A 366 6.94 -19.41 0.18
C ASP A 366 7.40 -19.87 -1.20
N ILE A 367 7.65 -18.89 -2.10
CA ILE A 367 8.12 -19.10 -3.48
C ILE A 367 9.61 -18.83 -3.64
N SER A 368 10.33 -18.61 -2.55
CA SER A 368 11.77 -18.28 -2.58
C SER A 368 12.63 -19.43 -3.15
N GLY A 369 12.18 -20.67 -2.98
CA GLY A 369 12.84 -21.86 -3.52
C GLY A 369 12.69 -22.05 -5.02
N LEU A 370 11.83 -21.25 -5.69
CA LEU A 370 11.59 -21.36 -7.12
C LEU A 370 12.51 -20.47 -7.94
N GLY A 371 13.09 -21.01 -9.01
CA GLY A 371 13.78 -20.22 -10.02
C GLY A 371 12.82 -19.25 -10.76
N ASN A 372 13.37 -18.18 -11.33
CA ASN A 372 12.57 -17.13 -11.98
C ASN A 372 11.61 -17.66 -13.06
N LEU A 373 12.05 -18.62 -13.88
CA LEU A 373 11.21 -19.18 -14.95
C LEU A 373 10.01 -19.97 -14.41
N ALA A 374 10.21 -20.70 -13.31
CA ALA A 374 9.16 -21.52 -12.72
C ALA A 374 8.10 -20.67 -11.98
N ARG A 375 8.49 -19.53 -11.41
CA ARG A 375 7.58 -18.66 -10.63
C ARG A 375 6.37 -18.22 -11.43
N PHE A 376 6.54 -17.83 -12.69
CA PHE A 376 5.43 -17.33 -13.51
C PHE A 376 4.30 -18.34 -13.64
N GLY A 377 4.59 -19.56 -14.08
CA GLY A 377 3.58 -20.61 -14.21
C GLY A 377 3.02 -21.05 -12.86
N PHE A 378 3.88 -21.14 -11.83
CA PHE A 378 3.45 -21.51 -10.48
C PHE A 378 2.47 -20.48 -9.88
N VAL A 379 2.80 -19.19 -9.94
CA VAL A 379 1.91 -18.13 -9.43
C VAL A 379 0.62 -18.08 -10.25
N GLN A 380 0.69 -18.25 -11.55
CA GLN A 380 -0.50 -18.36 -12.41
C GLN A 380 -1.40 -19.52 -11.97
N SER A 381 -0.84 -20.70 -11.68
CA SER A 381 -1.59 -21.85 -11.19
C SER A 381 -2.34 -21.54 -9.88
N ILE A 382 -1.65 -20.96 -8.90
CA ILE A 382 -2.28 -20.59 -7.64
C ILE A 382 -3.38 -19.54 -7.84
N VAL A 383 -3.18 -18.58 -8.73
CA VAL A 383 -4.17 -17.55 -9.04
C VAL A 383 -5.44 -18.16 -9.69
N GLU A 384 -5.28 -19.15 -10.59
CA GLU A 384 -6.42 -19.85 -11.17
C GLU A 384 -7.19 -20.65 -10.11
N LEU A 385 -6.49 -21.26 -9.14
CA LEU A 385 -7.14 -21.94 -8.02
C LEU A 385 -7.88 -20.95 -7.09
N ILE A 386 -7.29 -19.77 -6.84
CA ILE A 386 -7.97 -18.69 -6.08
C ILE A 386 -9.25 -18.27 -6.80
N LYS A 387 -9.23 -18.14 -8.13
CA LYS A 387 -10.41 -17.86 -8.92
C LYS A 387 -11.50 -18.93 -8.70
N GLY A 388 -11.14 -20.21 -8.81
CA GLY A 388 -12.07 -21.31 -8.56
C GLY A 388 -12.68 -21.25 -7.16
N ILE A 389 -11.87 -20.95 -6.13
CA ILE A 389 -12.33 -20.74 -4.75
C ILE A 389 -13.37 -19.60 -4.70
N CYS A 390 -13.11 -18.48 -5.36
CA CYS A 390 -14.03 -17.34 -5.38
C CYS A 390 -15.35 -17.69 -6.09
N GLU A 391 -15.29 -18.43 -7.19
CA GLU A 391 -16.48 -18.91 -7.91
C GLU A 391 -17.32 -19.84 -7.02
N GLU A 392 -16.68 -20.73 -6.26
CA GLU A 392 -17.36 -21.59 -5.26
C GLU A 392 -18.02 -20.74 -4.15
N GLU A 393 -17.32 -19.74 -3.61
CA GLU A 393 -17.86 -18.83 -2.58
C GLU A 393 -19.05 -17.99 -3.09
N ILE A 394 -19.00 -17.52 -4.35
CA ILE A 394 -20.11 -16.83 -5.01
C ILE A 394 -21.31 -17.78 -5.15
N ALA A 395 -21.10 -18.98 -5.66
CA ALA A 395 -22.15 -19.96 -5.85
C ALA A 395 -22.82 -20.38 -4.53
N ALA A 396 -22.03 -20.44 -3.44
CA ALA A 396 -22.50 -20.76 -2.10
C ALA A 396 -23.17 -19.57 -1.37
N GLY A 397 -23.06 -18.34 -1.90
CA GLY A 397 -23.58 -17.11 -1.27
C GLY A 397 -22.91 -16.75 0.05
N THR A 398 -21.68 -17.20 0.29
CA THR A 398 -21.01 -17.09 1.59
C THR A 398 -20.07 -15.89 1.73
N GLY A 399 -19.60 -15.31 0.62
CA GLY A 399 -18.85 -14.04 0.59
C GLY A 399 -17.50 -14.03 1.33
N LYS A 400 -16.84 -15.18 1.51
CA LYS A 400 -15.54 -15.30 2.18
C LYS A 400 -14.40 -15.23 1.16
N PHE A 401 -14.21 -14.04 0.58
CA PHE A 401 -13.22 -13.81 -0.47
C PHE A 401 -11.82 -13.55 0.10
N PRO A 402 -10.75 -14.02 -0.56
CA PRO A 402 -9.38 -13.85 -0.08
C PRO A 402 -8.83 -12.45 -0.36
N PHE A 403 -8.02 -11.98 0.59
CA PHE A 403 -7.07 -10.88 0.40
C PHE A 403 -5.73 -11.48 -0.05
N VAL A 404 -5.25 -11.09 -1.24
CA VAL A 404 -4.06 -11.68 -1.85
C VAL A 404 -2.92 -10.68 -1.86
N PHE A 405 -1.81 -11.04 -1.21
CA PHE A 405 -0.60 -10.23 -1.10
C PHE A 405 0.47 -10.76 -2.04
N PHE A 406 0.96 -9.91 -2.94
CA PHE A 406 2.04 -10.19 -3.87
C PHE A 406 3.30 -9.44 -3.44
N GLU A 407 4.19 -10.09 -2.67
CA GLU A 407 5.46 -9.50 -2.24
C GLU A 407 6.45 -9.47 -3.41
N GLU A 408 7.13 -8.33 -3.62
CA GLU A 408 7.99 -8.06 -4.79
C GLU A 408 7.30 -8.38 -6.13
N ALA A 409 6.07 -7.92 -6.27
CA ALA A 409 5.16 -8.24 -7.38
C ALA A 409 5.79 -8.07 -8.76
N HIS A 410 6.64 -7.06 -8.96
CA HIS A 410 7.30 -6.75 -10.22
C HIS A 410 8.19 -7.89 -10.76
N LEU A 411 8.60 -8.86 -9.91
CA LEU A 411 9.50 -9.94 -10.30
C LEU A 411 8.78 -11.15 -10.94
N TYR A 412 7.48 -11.33 -10.72
CA TYR A 412 6.79 -12.54 -11.15
C TYR A 412 5.33 -12.33 -11.57
N VAL A 413 4.81 -11.15 -11.44
CA VAL A 413 3.43 -10.88 -11.84
C VAL A 413 3.42 -10.35 -13.28
N SER A 414 3.00 -11.21 -14.21
CA SER A 414 2.95 -10.88 -15.65
C SER A 414 1.63 -10.21 -16.04
N ARG A 415 1.63 -9.53 -17.21
CA ARG A 415 0.42 -8.93 -17.82
C ARG A 415 -0.76 -9.89 -17.89
N ASN A 416 -0.52 -11.13 -18.28
CA ASN A 416 -1.58 -12.13 -18.46
C ASN A 416 -2.19 -12.53 -17.12
N THR A 417 -1.37 -12.67 -16.07
CA THR A 417 -1.83 -13.03 -14.71
C THR A 417 -2.53 -11.86 -14.02
N ILE A 418 -1.94 -10.65 -14.10
CA ILE A 418 -2.50 -9.45 -13.47
C ILE A 418 -3.72 -8.91 -14.22
N GLY A 419 -3.67 -8.84 -15.54
CA GLY A 419 -4.75 -8.27 -16.33
C GLY A 419 -6.09 -8.90 -15.94
N TYR A 420 -6.08 -10.21 -15.70
CA TYR A 420 -7.28 -10.92 -15.26
C TYR A 420 -7.67 -10.59 -13.81
N ILE A 421 -6.72 -10.61 -12.85
CA ILE A 421 -7.00 -10.29 -11.44
C ILE A 421 -7.51 -8.86 -11.32
N VAL A 422 -6.84 -7.89 -11.94
CA VAL A 422 -7.13 -6.46 -11.80
C VAL A 422 -8.44 -6.09 -12.51
N THR A 423 -8.68 -6.62 -13.72
CA THR A 423 -9.88 -6.28 -14.49
C THR A 423 -11.14 -7.00 -14.01
N ARG A 424 -11.00 -8.23 -13.46
CA ARG A 424 -12.12 -9.05 -13.00
C ARG A 424 -12.24 -9.19 -11.48
N SER A 425 -11.35 -8.59 -10.69
CA SER A 425 -11.41 -8.60 -9.22
C SER A 425 -12.78 -8.17 -8.68
N ARG A 426 -13.41 -7.19 -9.33
CA ARG A 426 -14.76 -6.69 -8.99
C ARG A 426 -15.83 -7.77 -9.06
N HIS A 427 -15.73 -8.71 -10.00
CA HIS A 427 -16.71 -9.77 -10.20
C HIS A 427 -16.38 -11.03 -9.39
N LEU A 428 -15.12 -11.21 -9.01
CA LEU A 428 -14.65 -12.37 -8.28
C LEU A 428 -14.49 -12.15 -6.77
N GLY A 429 -14.62 -10.91 -6.30
CA GLY A 429 -14.45 -10.59 -4.88
C GLY A 429 -12.99 -10.61 -4.40
N ILE A 430 -12.01 -10.75 -5.29
CA ILE A 430 -10.58 -10.78 -4.92
C ILE A 430 -10.10 -9.37 -4.59
N THR A 431 -9.50 -9.18 -3.43
CA THR A 431 -8.76 -7.98 -3.06
C THR A 431 -7.25 -8.24 -3.15
N SER A 432 -6.54 -7.44 -3.92
CA SER A 432 -5.11 -7.62 -4.18
C SER A 432 -4.27 -6.52 -3.56
N PHE A 433 -3.13 -6.89 -2.97
CA PHE A 433 -2.08 -6.01 -2.51
C PHE A 433 -0.81 -6.27 -3.32
N PHE A 434 -0.37 -5.30 -4.10
CA PHE A 434 0.88 -5.33 -4.84
C PHE A 434 1.96 -4.59 -4.07
N ILE A 435 2.94 -5.31 -3.54
CA ILE A 435 4.04 -4.77 -2.75
C ILE A 435 5.27 -4.74 -3.64
N THR A 436 5.86 -3.56 -3.82
CA THR A 436 6.99 -3.39 -4.74
C THR A 436 7.92 -2.25 -4.33
N ASN A 437 9.20 -2.40 -4.58
CA ASN A 437 10.20 -1.34 -4.51
C ASN A 437 10.46 -0.69 -5.88
N MET A 438 9.91 -1.23 -6.97
CA MET A 438 10.07 -0.77 -8.33
C MET A 438 8.68 -0.58 -8.97
N ILE A 439 8.15 0.63 -8.84
CA ILE A 439 6.79 0.94 -9.34
C ILE A 439 6.69 0.87 -10.86
N SER A 440 7.77 1.22 -11.57
CA SER A 440 7.87 1.12 -13.03
C SER A 440 7.85 -0.33 -13.54
N GLY A 441 8.08 -1.31 -12.67
CA GLY A 441 7.98 -2.73 -12.98
C GLY A 441 6.57 -3.29 -12.87
N LEU A 442 5.60 -2.53 -12.34
CA LEU A 442 4.19 -2.91 -12.34
C LEU A 442 3.54 -2.57 -13.69
N ASP A 443 2.60 -3.41 -14.11
CA ASP A 443 1.80 -3.15 -15.30
C ASP A 443 0.97 -1.87 -15.14
N GLU A 444 0.83 -1.06 -16.21
CA GLU A 444 0.01 0.14 -16.20
C GLU A 444 -1.46 -0.12 -15.84
N ALA A 445 -1.99 -1.32 -16.11
CA ALA A 445 -3.34 -1.68 -15.73
C ALA A 445 -3.54 -1.65 -14.21
N VAL A 446 -2.53 -2.06 -13.43
CA VAL A 446 -2.54 -1.96 -11.96
C VAL A 446 -2.61 -0.50 -11.54
N LEU A 447 -1.76 0.35 -12.11
CA LEU A 447 -1.69 1.77 -11.76
C LEU A 447 -2.97 2.55 -12.11
N ARG A 448 -3.63 2.17 -13.22
CA ARG A 448 -4.88 2.81 -13.65
C ARG A 448 -6.11 2.37 -12.85
N GLN A 449 -6.06 1.17 -12.26
CA GLN A 449 -7.19 0.59 -11.50
C GLN A 449 -6.95 0.54 -10.00
N MET A 450 -5.91 1.18 -9.56
CA MET A 450 -5.54 1.28 -8.16
C MET A 450 -6.60 2.05 -7.36
N ASP A 451 -7.16 1.41 -6.34
CA ASP A 451 -8.16 2.00 -5.44
C ASP A 451 -7.50 2.66 -4.23
N ASN A 452 -6.40 2.07 -3.75
CA ASN A 452 -5.66 2.58 -2.60
C ASN A 452 -4.15 2.51 -2.83
N LEU A 453 -3.47 3.52 -2.35
CA LEU A 453 -2.03 3.66 -2.47
C LEU A 453 -1.41 3.99 -1.11
N PHE A 454 -0.46 3.16 -0.69
CA PHE A 454 0.33 3.31 0.51
C PHE A 454 1.78 3.54 0.09
N ILE A 455 2.29 4.74 0.28
CA ILE A 455 3.63 5.11 -0.17
C ILE A 455 4.52 5.35 1.05
N MET A 456 5.59 4.57 1.13
CA MET A 456 6.69 4.83 2.06
C MET A 456 7.67 5.81 1.44
N HIS A 457 8.84 6.01 2.05
CA HIS A 457 9.89 6.87 1.49
C HIS A 457 10.24 6.52 0.04
N LEU A 458 10.19 7.53 -0.85
CA LEU A 458 10.42 7.38 -2.28
C LEU A 458 11.22 8.59 -2.80
N PRO A 459 12.57 8.51 -2.85
CA PRO A 459 13.44 9.66 -3.16
C PRO A 459 13.56 9.97 -4.66
N TYR A 460 13.29 9.00 -5.55
CA TYR A 460 13.58 9.11 -6.98
C TYR A 460 12.44 9.80 -7.73
N ASP A 461 12.80 10.83 -8.54
CA ASP A 461 11.84 11.62 -9.31
C ASP A 461 11.08 10.81 -10.37
N ASP A 462 11.72 9.82 -10.97
CA ASP A 462 11.10 8.98 -12.00
C ASP A 462 9.99 8.09 -11.41
N ASP A 463 10.18 7.57 -10.20
CA ASP A 463 9.13 6.84 -9.49
C ASP A 463 7.96 7.74 -9.11
N VAL A 464 8.25 8.97 -8.65
CA VAL A 464 7.24 9.98 -8.34
C VAL A 464 6.43 10.35 -9.59
N LYS A 465 7.11 10.59 -10.72
CA LYS A 465 6.44 10.88 -12.02
C LYS A 465 5.59 9.70 -12.48
N HIS A 466 6.07 8.47 -12.27
CA HIS A 466 5.33 7.27 -12.68
C HIS A 466 4.06 7.09 -11.86
N LEU A 467 4.12 7.28 -10.54
CA LEU A 467 2.94 7.30 -9.65
C LEU A 467 1.99 8.46 -9.95
N GLY A 468 2.51 9.63 -10.32
CA GLY A 468 1.71 10.79 -10.70
C GLY A 468 0.84 10.60 -11.95
N LYS A 469 1.04 9.51 -12.72
CA LYS A 469 0.12 9.09 -13.79
C LYS A 469 -1.17 8.46 -13.25
N SER A 470 -1.22 8.09 -11.98
CA SER A 470 -2.44 7.63 -11.33
C SER A 470 -3.37 8.81 -11.06
N ALA A 471 -4.69 8.57 -11.10
CA ALA A 471 -5.69 9.60 -10.81
C ALA A 471 -5.86 9.89 -9.31
N LEU A 472 -5.11 9.20 -8.42
CA LEU A 472 -5.31 9.27 -6.98
C LEU A 472 -4.71 10.53 -6.34
N ILE A 473 -3.56 11.00 -6.85
CA ILE A 473 -2.82 12.10 -6.23
C ILE A 473 -2.08 12.93 -7.28
N ASP A 474 -2.05 14.23 -7.09
CA ASP A 474 -1.27 15.12 -7.93
C ASP A 474 0.24 15.00 -7.67
N GLN A 475 1.05 15.22 -8.70
CA GLN A 475 2.49 15.03 -8.67
C GLN A 475 3.19 15.95 -7.66
N GLU A 476 2.68 17.17 -7.46
CA GLU A 476 3.26 18.17 -6.55
C GLU A 476 3.14 17.71 -5.09
N THR A 477 1.95 17.30 -4.69
CA THR A 477 1.69 16.73 -3.35
C THR A 477 2.52 15.48 -3.11
N LEU A 478 2.56 14.59 -4.11
CA LEU A 478 3.32 13.35 -4.04
C LEU A 478 4.81 13.65 -3.78
N ALA A 479 5.42 14.51 -4.62
CA ALA A 479 6.83 14.88 -4.49
C ALA A 479 7.14 15.52 -3.13
N SER A 480 6.26 16.39 -2.63
CA SER A 480 6.43 17.09 -1.36
C SER A 480 6.46 16.16 -0.16
N PHE A 481 5.62 15.13 -0.17
CA PHE A 481 5.50 14.24 0.98
C PHE A 481 6.47 13.07 0.93
N VAL A 482 6.48 12.29 -0.17
CA VAL A 482 7.13 10.98 -0.19
C VAL A 482 8.65 11.03 -0.10
N LYS A 483 9.27 12.12 -0.57
CA LYS A 483 10.73 12.32 -0.48
C LYS A 483 11.23 12.58 0.93
N ARG A 484 10.34 13.06 1.82
CA ARG A 484 10.67 13.46 3.20
C ARG A 484 10.17 12.47 4.25
N LEU A 485 9.45 11.42 3.85
CA LEU A 485 8.96 10.41 4.78
C LEU A 485 10.12 9.73 5.50
N ARG A 486 9.98 9.59 6.81
CA ARG A 486 10.90 8.79 7.64
C ARG A 486 10.56 7.31 7.49
N ASN A 487 11.48 6.43 7.86
CA ASN A 487 11.21 5.00 7.92
C ASN A 487 9.97 4.73 8.80
N TYR A 488 9.18 3.74 8.40
CA TYR A 488 7.90 3.39 9.03
C TYR A 488 6.86 4.51 9.03
N HIS A 489 6.99 5.52 8.16
CA HIS A 489 5.91 6.46 7.85
C HIS A 489 5.40 6.19 6.45
N ALA A 490 4.11 6.32 6.27
CA ALA A 490 3.44 6.11 4.99
C ALA A 490 2.48 7.27 4.68
N LEU A 491 2.46 7.66 3.41
CA LEU A 491 1.37 8.44 2.84
C LEU A 491 0.29 7.45 2.40
N VAL A 492 -0.91 7.63 2.93
CA VAL A 492 -2.09 6.79 2.62
C VAL A 492 -3.10 7.63 1.86
N ILE A 493 -3.53 7.15 0.70
CA ILE A 493 -4.54 7.80 -0.12
C ILE A 493 -5.36 6.78 -0.91
N GLY A 494 -6.61 7.09 -1.19
CA GLY A 494 -7.55 6.28 -1.94
C GLY A 494 -8.90 6.17 -1.25
N ASN A 495 -9.62 5.10 -1.52
CA ASN A 495 -10.93 4.85 -0.94
C ASN A 495 -10.89 4.76 0.60
N VAL A 496 -9.77 4.24 1.15
CA VAL A 496 -9.56 4.13 2.61
C VAL A 496 -9.48 5.47 3.33
N THR A 497 -9.22 6.57 2.61
CA THR A 497 -9.14 7.94 3.14
C THR A 497 -10.08 8.91 2.41
N ARG A 498 -11.09 8.42 1.67
CA ARG A 498 -11.97 9.24 0.83
C ARG A 498 -11.21 10.22 -0.06
N GLN A 499 -10.13 9.72 -0.69
CA GLN A 499 -9.22 10.48 -1.58
C GLN A 499 -8.47 11.62 -0.87
N TYR A 500 -8.37 11.60 0.46
CA TYR A 500 -7.61 12.57 1.22
C TYR A 500 -6.22 12.04 1.56
N PRO A 501 -5.11 12.72 1.25
CA PRO A 501 -3.76 12.24 1.53
C PRO A 501 -3.44 12.41 3.02
N ILE A 502 -3.23 11.30 3.73
CA ILE A 502 -2.93 11.26 5.16
C ILE A 502 -1.55 10.64 5.39
N ILE A 503 -0.68 11.33 6.12
CA ILE A 503 0.60 10.77 6.54
C ILE A 503 0.42 10.10 7.90
N ILE A 504 0.87 8.85 8.00
CA ILE A 504 0.80 8.06 9.23
C ILE A 504 2.18 7.52 9.63
N ARG A 505 2.35 7.28 10.90
CA ARG A 505 3.37 6.39 11.44
C ARG A 505 2.77 5.01 11.61
N VAL A 506 3.39 3.99 10.99
CA VAL A 506 2.89 2.62 11.00
C VAL A 506 2.92 2.05 12.42
N LYS A 507 1.87 1.30 12.77
CA LYS A 507 1.70 0.63 14.06
C LYS A 507 2.88 -0.30 14.37
N GLU A 508 3.37 -0.27 15.60
CA GLU A 508 4.40 -1.18 16.08
C GLU A 508 3.81 -2.56 16.42
N LEU A 509 4.42 -3.63 15.88
CA LEU A 509 4.07 -5.02 16.17
C LEU A 509 4.90 -5.54 17.34
N LYS A 510 4.45 -5.27 18.58
CA LYS A 510 5.15 -5.72 19.80
C LYS A 510 5.01 -7.22 20.00
N GLY A 511 6.12 -7.90 20.32
CA GLY A 511 6.14 -9.32 20.63
C GLY A 511 5.92 -10.26 19.45
N ILE A 512 5.89 -9.73 18.21
CA ILE A 512 5.78 -10.52 16.98
C ILE A 512 7.13 -10.50 16.27
N ASN A 513 7.64 -11.68 15.91
CA ASN A 513 8.82 -11.78 15.09
C ASN A 513 8.46 -11.31 13.67
N THR A 514 8.93 -10.11 13.32
CA THR A 514 8.72 -9.51 12.00
C THR A 514 9.93 -9.71 11.10
N ALA A 515 10.75 -10.75 11.33
CA ALA A 515 12.05 -11.04 10.72
C ALA A 515 12.32 -10.14 9.50
N GLY A 516 13.14 -9.11 9.73
CA GLY A 516 13.61 -8.24 8.67
C GLY A 516 14.84 -8.83 7.99
N GLU A 517 15.50 -8.03 7.16
CA GLU A 517 16.75 -8.41 6.50
C GLU A 517 17.73 -8.99 7.50
N THR A 518 18.30 -10.16 7.18
CA THR A 518 19.41 -10.74 7.94
C THR A 518 20.60 -9.79 7.81
N LYS A 519 20.87 -9.02 8.86
CA LYS A 519 22.05 -8.15 8.90
C LYS A 519 23.24 -8.99 9.36
N PHE A 520 24.19 -9.21 8.48
CA PHE A 520 25.38 -10.04 8.72
C PHE A 520 26.12 -9.67 10.00
N PHE A 521 26.20 -8.38 10.35
CA PHE A 521 26.85 -7.89 11.55
C PHE A 521 25.93 -7.73 12.77
N PHE A 522 24.64 -8.01 12.65
CA PHE A 522 23.70 -8.04 13.75
C PHE A 522 23.42 -9.49 14.15
N GLN A 523 24.41 -10.17 14.67
CA GLN A 523 24.11 -11.24 15.61
C GLN A 523 23.51 -10.55 16.84
N ALA A 524 22.23 -10.83 17.11
CA ALA A 524 21.65 -10.47 18.39
C ALA A 524 22.63 -10.95 19.45
N ARG A 525 23.14 -10.05 20.25
CA ARG A 525 23.78 -10.46 21.52
C ARG A 525 22.67 -11.17 22.27
N LEU A 526 22.72 -12.50 22.29
CA LEU A 526 21.97 -13.28 23.25
C LEU A 526 22.26 -12.65 24.60
N PRO A 527 21.28 -12.45 25.49
CA PRO A 527 21.54 -12.03 26.84
C PRO A 527 22.49 -13.09 27.44
N GLN A 528 23.75 -12.81 27.40
CA GLN A 528 24.71 -13.57 28.17
C GLN A 528 24.50 -13.17 29.63
N ASP A 529 24.07 -14.12 30.43
CA ASP A 529 24.19 -14.25 31.84
C ASP A 529 24.76 -12.99 32.55
N GLN A 530 23.89 -12.31 33.26
CA GLN A 530 24.33 -11.54 34.42
C GLN A 530 24.88 -12.53 35.43
N GLY A 531 26.19 -12.79 35.38
CA GLY A 531 26.86 -13.57 36.37
C GLY A 531 28.13 -14.23 35.84
N ARG A 532 29.16 -13.45 35.52
CA ARG A 532 30.55 -13.79 35.77
C ARG A 532 31.43 -12.54 35.65
N SER A 533 32.16 -12.33 36.73
CA SER A 533 33.21 -11.37 37.00
C SER A 533 34.21 -11.12 35.88
N GLU A 534 34.59 -9.85 35.78
CA GLU A 534 35.82 -9.26 35.23
C GLU A 534 36.95 -10.24 34.87
N GLU A 535 37.21 -10.38 33.56
CA GLU A 535 38.54 -10.67 33.05
C GLU A 535 38.93 -9.61 32.01
N ARG A 536 40.02 -8.91 32.29
CA ARG A 536 40.61 -7.85 31.46
C ARG A 536 41.06 -8.42 30.10
N PRO A 537 40.88 -7.69 29.01
CA PRO A 537 41.46 -8.10 27.73
C PRO A 537 42.98 -7.90 27.73
N LEU A 538 43.67 -8.91 27.27
CA LEU A 538 45.11 -8.86 26.98
C LEU A 538 45.39 -7.92 25.79
N PRO A 539 46.52 -7.20 25.79
CA PRO A 539 46.89 -6.32 24.69
C PRO A 539 47.32 -7.12 23.46
N LEU A 540 46.84 -6.70 22.30
CA LEU A 540 47.29 -7.17 21.00
C LEU A 540 48.73 -6.66 20.78
N GLU A 541 49.70 -7.55 20.75
CA GLU A 541 51.02 -7.29 20.19
C GLU A 541 50.94 -7.29 18.66
N VAL A 542 51.32 -6.15 18.07
CA VAL A 542 51.52 -5.99 16.63
C VAL A 542 52.95 -6.42 16.33
N GLY A 543 53.10 -7.53 15.59
CA GLY A 543 54.33 -7.91 14.92
C GLY A 543 54.21 -7.68 13.42
#